data_fb33a79cffd04a9e1e505ccd40d1da96
#
_entry.id   fb33a79cffd04a9e1e505ccd40d1da96
#
_cell.length_a   1.000
_cell.length_b   1.000
_cell.length_c   1.000
_cell.angle_alpha   90.00
_cell.angle_beta   90.00
_cell.angle_gamma   90.00
#
_symmetry.space_group_name_H-M   'P 1'
#
loop_
_entity.id
_entity.type
_entity.pdbx_description
1 polymer ?
#
loop_
_entity_poly.entity_id
_entity_poly.type
_entity_poly.pdbx_seq_one_letter_code
_entity_poly.pdbx_strand_id
1 'polypeptide(L)'
;MLEKLDNLPRPRHTCRRAAALGATAALASAVAFAGIVPAATSASAQSKKVTIRIAIVANPQMADIEKLTPYFEKEYPNIKVVYDTLPENTERSVIETDIATQAHEFNAVMISNYETPIWAKNGWLVNLSKRFIKNDPSYDAGDLLKPIAESLSYKGSLYSVPFYGESSFVMYRKSLLAAAGLTMPVHPTWSQIASMAAKLNNPSKDISGICLRGLAGWGENLAPLDTVINTFGGSWFNMKWEPQLTSAPVVKAVNFYVNLVRKYGEPGASNDGFTECLNYYDSGKAAMWYDATSAAGDIAGAAPKIYADTGYAWAPVGPSGKKSGWQYTWSLSIPNGTADQQQTWDFLSWATSKQYIKLVGQKLGWAQLPPGSRVSTYKIPQYQKAAGAYANLTLQSMEAADPEHPTVHPVPYTGIQFIDIPGFINLGTQVSQQISAATAGRMSVAKALATSQQYAKTMVSQYGLGL
;
A
#
# COMPACT_ATOMS: atom_id res chain seq x y z
N MET A 1 17.16 17.53 22.07
CA MET A 1 16.80 18.95 21.77
C MET A 1 15.38 18.98 21.20
N LEU A 2 14.42 18.41 21.94
CA LEU A 2 12.99 18.21 21.55
C LEU A 2 12.04 18.73 22.65
N GLU A 3 12.44 19.83 23.35
CA GLU A 3 11.71 20.33 24.54
C GLU A 3 11.13 21.75 24.39
N LYS A 4 10.96 22.24 23.15
CA LYS A 4 10.53 23.64 22.93
C LYS A 4 9.25 23.86 22.12
N LEU A 5 8.30 22.94 22.13
CA LEU A 5 6.99 23.14 21.45
C LEU A 5 5.76 23.00 22.36
N ASP A 6 5.91 23.13 23.68
CA ASP A 6 4.79 22.95 24.63
C ASP A 6 4.08 24.23 25.08
N ASN A 7 4.26 25.37 24.40
CA ASN A 7 3.66 26.63 24.80
C ASN A 7 2.78 27.26 23.70
N LEU A 8 1.58 26.74 23.52
CA LEU A 8 0.49 27.49 22.90
C LEU A 8 -0.77 27.45 23.80
N PRO A 9 -1.45 28.58 24.06
CA PRO A 9 -2.54 28.65 25.04
C PRO A 9 -3.84 28.04 24.49
N ARG A 10 -4.46 27.18 25.32
CA ARG A 10 -5.80 26.59 25.05
C ARG A 10 -6.91 27.62 25.34
N PRO A 11 -7.94 27.73 24.51
CA PRO A 11 -9.11 28.55 24.83
C PRO A 11 -9.96 27.89 25.89
N ARG A 12 -10.29 28.66 26.93
CA ARG A 12 -11.21 28.28 28.03
C ARG A 12 -12.65 28.49 27.57
N HIS A 13 -13.42 27.43 27.47
CA HIS A 13 -14.87 27.54 27.38
C HIS A 13 -15.50 27.37 28.78
N THR A 14 -16.10 28.43 29.26
CA THR A 14 -16.91 28.49 30.49
C THR A 14 -18.30 27.96 30.19
N CYS A 15 -18.68 26.81 30.77
CA CYS A 15 -20.07 26.36 30.80
C CYS A 15 -20.77 26.95 32.04
N ARG A 16 -21.79 27.78 31.83
CA ARG A 16 -22.73 28.24 32.85
C ARG A 16 -23.74 27.13 33.15
N ARG A 17 -23.79 26.72 34.42
CA ARG A 17 -24.87 25.89 34.97
C ARG A 17 -26.08 26.79 35.25
N ALA A 18 -27.27 26.38 34.80
CA ALA A 18 -28.54 26.85 35.29
C ALA A 18 -29.20 25.71 36.10
N ALA A 19 -29.45 25.98 37.37
CA ALA A 19 -30.22 25.13 38.28
C ALA A 19 -31.68 25.59 38.25
N ALA A 20 -32.61 24.65 38.19
CA ALA A 20 -34.01 24.91 38.56
C ALA A 20 -34.48 23.78 39.45
N LEU A 21 -34.81 24.18 40.69
CA LEU A 21 -35.49 23.39 41.71
C LEU A 21 -37.00 23.32 41.40
N GLY A 22 -37.60 22.18 41.68
CA GLY A 22 -39.05 22.02 41.75
C GLY A 22 -39.39 20.76 42.51
N ALA A 23 -39.66 20.93 43.79
CA ALA A 23 -40.20 19.90 44.69
C ALA A 23 -41.72 19.95 44.68
N THR A 24 -42.37 18.80 44.64
CA THR A 24 -43.68 18.63 45.36
C THR A 24 -43.89 17.15 45.67
N ALA A 25 -44.46 16.97 46.87
CA ALA A 25 -44.60 15.75 47.66
C ALA A 25 -45.96 15.06 47.46
N ALA A 26 -45.96 13.79 47.90
CA ALA A 26 -47.01 13.01 48.56
C ALA A 26 -48.18 12.46 47.72
N LEU A 27 -48.44 11.18 47.75
CA LEU A 27 -49.25 10.47 48.77
C LEU A 27 -49.31 8.99 48.54
N ALA A 28 -49.12 8.20 49.54
CA ALA A 28 -49.21 6.74 49.52
C ALA A 28 -50.71 6.30 49.45
N SER A 29 -50.92 5.22 48.64
CA SER A 29 -52.10 4.37 48.86
C SER A 29 -51.67 2.93 48.46
N ALA A 30 -51.63 2.08 49.47
CA ALA A 30 -51.41 0.65 49.32
C ALA A 30 -52.70 -0.02 48.84
N VAL A 31 -52.65 -0.72 47.74
CA VAL A 31 -53.63 -1.73 47.37
C VAL A 31 -52.84 -3.00 46.97
N ALA A 32 -53.05 -4.01 47.80
CA ALA A 32 -52.54 -5.36 47.53
C ALA A 32 -53.38 -6.00 46.40
N PHE A 33 -52.74 -6.40 45.31
CA PHE A 33 -53.32 -7.32 44.34
C PHE A 33 -52.37 -8.48 44.08
N ALA A 34 -52.95 -9.66 44.15
CA ALA A 34 -52.30 -10.95 43.98
C ALA A 34 -51.69 -11.16 42.58
N GLY A 35 -50.58 -11.83 42.58
CA GLY A 35 -49.81 -12.49 41.58
C GLY A 35 -50.39 -12.69 40.19
N ILE A 36 -49.78 -12.00 39.21
CA ILE A 36 -49.54 -12.51 37.88
C ILE A 36 -48.07 -12.21 37.60
N VAL A 37 -47.24 -13.26 37.58
CA VAL A 37 -45.85 -13.15 37.09
C VAL A 37 -45.96 -13.00 35.59
N PRO A 38 -45.62 -11.85 34.99
CA PRO A 38 -45.46 -11.77 33.57
C PRO A 38 -44.17 -12.56 33.22
N ALA A 39 -44.31 -13.60 32.42
CA ALA A 39 -43.18 -14.23 31.75
C ALA A 39 -42.35 -13.09 31.12
N ALA A 40 -41.15 -12.90 31.62
CA ALA A 40 -40.17 -12.03 30.99
C ALA A 40 -39.88 -12.61 29.61
N THR A 41 -40.60 -12.13 28.60
CA THR A 41 -40.16 -12.25 27.20
C THR A 41 -38.84 -11.50 27.15
N SER A 42 -37.75 -12.25 27.06
CA SER A 42 -36.46 -11.75 26.71
C SER A 42 -36.60 -11.10 25.33
N ALA A 43 -36.91 -9.80 25.32
CA ALA A 43 -36.73 -8.99 24.13
C ALA A 43 -35.25 -9.11 23.79
N SER A 44 -34.92 -9.94 22.81
CA SER A 44 -33.60 -9.92 22.20
C SER A 44 -33.40 -8.48 21.74
N ALA A 45 -32.50 -7.75 22.41
CA ALA A 45 -32.11 -6.41 22.00
C ALA A 45 -31.62 -6.57 20.54
N GLN A 46 -32.45 -6.12 19.61
CA GLN A 46 -32.10 -6.12 18.19
C GLN A 46 -30.88 -5.22 18.10
N SER A 47 -29.70 -5.81 17.84
CA SER A 47 -28.44 -5.06 17.78
C SER A 47 -28.60 -3.94 16.74
N LYS A 48 -28.29 -2.71 17.15
CA LYS A 48 -28.38 -1.51 16.29
C LYS A 48 -27.64 -1.78 14.99
N LYS A 49 -28.31 -1.59 13.86
CA LYS A 49 -27.67 -1.67 12.54
C LYS A 49 -26.65 -0.55 12.41
N VAL A 50 -25.45 -0.88 11.99
CA VAL A 50 -24.31 0.02 11.79
C VAL A 50 -23.89 -0.06 10.34
N THR A 51 -23.58 1.07 9.72
CA THR A 51 -22.93 1.15 8.42
C THR A 51 -21.52 1.65 8.64
N ILE A 52 -20.52 0.88 8.20
CA ILE A 52 -19.13 1.30 8.18
C ILE A 52 -18.73 1.67 6.75
N ARG A 53 -18.10 2.83 6.61
CA ARG A 53 -17.63 3.38 5.32
C ARG A 53 -16.12 3.27 5.26
N ILE A 54 -15.60 2.72 4.18
CA ILE A 54 -14.17 2.40 4.03
C ILE A 54 -13.65 3.00 2.72
N ALA A 55 -12.60 3.82 2.79
CA ALA A 55 -11.88 4.27 1.60
C ALA A 55 -10.83 3.23 1.21
N ILE A 56 -10.85 2.82 -0.06
CA ILE A 56 -9.97 1.80 -0.63
C ILE A 56 -9.47 2.18 -2.02
N VAL A 57 -8.30 1.65 -2.38
CA VAL A 57 -7.73 1.78 -3.73
C VAL A 57 -8.46 0.85 -4.71
N ALA A 58 -8.73 1.35 -5.92
CA ALA A 58 -9.28 0.56 -7.02
C ALA A 58 -8.20 -0.38 -7.59
N ASN A 59 -7.98 -1.51 -6.95
CA ASN A 59 -7.08 -2.57 -7.40
C ASN A 59 -7.75 -3.95 -7.31
N PRO A 60 -7.19 -5.01 -7.94
CA PRO A 60 -7.83 -6.31 -7.97
C PRO A 60 -8.10 -6.92 -6.59
N GLN A 61 -7.18 -6.80 -5.63
CA GLN A 61 -7.34 -7.36 -4.28
C GLN A 61 -8.51 -6.70 -3.54
N MET A 62 -8.75 -5.40 -3.79
CA MET A 62 -9.89 -4.69 -3.20
C MET A 62 -11.20 -5.00 -3.94
N ALA A 63 -11.16 -5.22 -5.24
CA ALA A 63 -12.32 -5.77 -5.97
C ALA A 63 -12.72 -7.16 -5.44
N ASP A 64 -11.77 -7.95 -4.98
CA ASP A 64 -12.03 -9.27 -4.40
C ASP A 64 -12.68 -9.19 -3.02
N ILE A 65 -12.25 -8.26 -2.15
CA ILE A 65 -12.92 -8.08 -0.85
C ILE A 65 -14.34 -7.58 -1.02
N GLU A 66 -14.60 -6.67 -1.97
CA GLU A 66 -15.96 -6.22 -2.28
C GLU A 66 -16.88 -7.41 -2.65
N LYS A 67 -16.41 -8.32 -3.53
CA LYS A 67 -17.14 -9.54 -3.91
C LYS A 67 -17.40 -10.46 -2.73
N LEU A 68 -16.50 -10.51 -1.75
CA LEU A 68 -16.56 -11.43 -0.62
C LEU A 68 -17.21 -10.82 0.64
N THR A 69 -17.40 -9.52 0.69
CA THR A 69 -18.08 -8.80 1.81
C THR A 69 -19.45 -9.38 2.18
N PRO A 70 -20.29 -9.90 1.25
CA PRO A 70 -21.55 -10.54 1.64
C PRO A 70 -21.39 -11.74 2.58
N TYR A 71 -20.22 -12.39 2.62
CA TYR A 71 -19.95 -13.47 3.59
C TYR A 71 -19.75 -12.90 4.99
N PHE A 72 -19.07 -11.78 5.14
CA PHE A 72 -18.96 -11.04 6.38
C PHE A 72 -20.33 -10.55 6.87
N GLU A 73 -21.11 -9.89 6.01
CA GLU A 73 -22.43 -9.35 6.35
C GLU A 73 -23.43 -10.44 6.76
N LYS A 74 -23.25 -11.67 6.26
CA LYS A 74 -24.04 -12.83 6.71
C LYS A 74 -23.64 -13.27 8.12
N GLU A 75 -22.36 -13.20 8.47
CA GLU A 75 -21.83 -13.54 9.79
C GLU A 75 -22.15 -12.43 10.82
N TYR A 76 -22.12 -11.15 10.37
CA TYR A 76 -22.40 -9.95 11.16
C TYR A 76 -23.61 -9.18 10.60
N PRO A 77 -24.84 -9.67 10.74
CA PRO A 77 -26.03 -9.13 10.06
C PRO A 77 -26.44 -7.72 10.49
N ASN A 78 -25.85 -7.22 11.57
CA ASN A 78 -26.02 -5.86 12.06
C ASN A 78 -25.01 -4.86 11.50
N ILE A 79 -24.01 -5.31 10.72
CA ILE A 79 -23.00 -4.46 10.12
C ILE A 79 -23.15 -4.45 8.60
N LYS A 80 -23.26 -3.25 8.03
CA LYS A 80 -23.22 -3.02 6.57
C LYS A 80 -21.90 -2.36 6.22
N VAL A 81 -21.23 -2.86 5.18
CA VAL A 81 -19.99 -2.29 4.68
C VAL A 81 -20.27 -1.52 3.39
N VAL A 82 -19.74 -0.31 3.29
CA VAL A 82 -19.81 0.54 2.09
C VAL A 82 -18.39 0.99 1.75
N TYR A 83 -18.05 0.89 0.48
CA TYR A 83 -16.73 1.24 -0.01
C TYR A 83 -16.75 2.52 -0.84
N ASP A 84 -15.75 3.37 -0.63
CA ASP A 84 -15.33 4.40 -1.57
C ASP A 84 -14.09 3.88 -2.29
N THR A 85 -14.30 3.31 -3.46
CA THR A 85 -13.25 2.69 -4.28
C THR A 85 -12.71 3.72 -5.27
N LEU A 86 -11.47 4.14 -5.10
CA LEU A 86 -10.89 5.27 -5.81
C LEU A 86 -9.55 4.91 -6.48
N PRO A 87 -9.19 5.55 -7.61
CA PRO A 87 -7.83 5.45 -8.14
C PRO A 87 -6.80 5.86 -7.08
N GLU A 88 -5.63 5.22 -7.06
CA GLU A 88 -4.63 5.33 -5.99
C GLU A 88 -4.30 6.79 -5.61
N ASN A 89 -3.97 7.65 -6.58
CA ASN A 89 -3.65 9.04 -6.29
C ASN A 89 -4.82 9.83 -5.67
N THR A 90 -6.05 9.51 -6.08
CA THR A 90 -7.27 10.15 -5.55
C THR A 90 -7.56 9.65 -4.14
N GLU A 91 -7.48 8.35 -3.93
CA GLU A 91 -7.69 7.72 -2.63
C GLU A 91 -6.75 8.29 -1.57
N ARG A 92 -5.45 8.35 -1.86
CA ARG A 92 -4.45 8.94 -0.95
C ARG A 92 -4.78 10.38 -0.58
N SER A 93 -5.17 11.22 -1.56
CA SER A 93 -5.50 12.63 -1.33
C SER A 93 -6.77 12.79 -0.47
N VAL A 94 -7.77 11.96 -0.72
CA VAL A 94 -9.04 11.98 0.04
C VAL A 94 -8.81 11.57 1.49
N ILE A 95 -8.08 10.47 1.72
CA ILE A 95 -7.77 10.00 3.08
C ILE A 95 -6.88 11.00 3.83
N GLU A 96 -5.85 11.54 3.16
CA GLU A 96 -4.98 12.55 3.79
C GLU A 96 -5.79 13.77 4.22
N THR A 97 -6.76 14.21 3.40
CA THR A 97 -7.66 15.31 3.74
C THR A 97 -8.56 14.99 4.91
N ASP A 98 -9.18 13.81 4.94
CA ASP A 98 -10.05 13.36 6.04
C ASP A 98 -9.27 13.31 7.37
N ILE A 99 -8.09 12.73 7.36
CA ILE A 99 -7.20 12.63 8.54
C ILE A 99 -6.73 14.02 9.00
N ALA A 100 -6.29 14.89 8.08
CA ALA A 100 -5.76 16.21 8.42
C ALA A 100 -6.85 17.15 8.97
N THR A 101 -8.06 17.06 8.44
CA THR A 101 -9.20 17.88 8.89
C THR A 101 -9.98 17.25 10.03
N GLN A 102 -9.71 15.99 10.39
CA GLN A 102 -10.47 15.20 11.37
C GLN A 102 -11.96 15.15 11.03
N ALA A 103 -12.30 15.06 9.76
CA ALA A 103 -13.69 15.03 9.30
C ALA A 103 -14.40 13.72 9.68
N HIS A 104 -13.63 12.63 9.87
CA HIS A 104 -14.13 11.31 10.26
C HIS A 104 -15.19 10.75 9.30
N GLU A 105 -15.03 11.00 8.00
CA GLU A 105 -15.94 10.49 6.99
C GLU A 105 -15.83 8.99 6.83
N PHE A 106 -14.64 8.42 7.11
CA PHE A 106 -14.36 7.00 6.99
C PHE A 106 -14.21 6.34 8.37
N ASN A 107 -14.81 5.15 8.50
CA ASN A 107 -14.61 4.28 9.66
C ASN A 107 -13.28 3.52 9.57
N ALA A 108 -12.89 3.15 8.36
CA ALA A 108 -11.59 2.59 8.07
C ALA A 108 -11.00 3.18 6.78
N VAL A 109 -9.68 3.14 6.69
CA VAL A 109 -8.92 3.64 5.54
C VAL A 109 -7.87 2.62 5.13
N MET A 110 -7.68 2.47 3.81
CA MET A 110 -6.59 1.68 3.26
C MET A 110 -5.36 2.58 3.14
N ILE A 111 -4.31 2.25 3.87
CA ILE A 111 -3.05 3.00 3.91
C ILE A 111 -1.88 2.04 3.82
N SER A 112 -0.65 2.56 3.85
CA SER A 112 0.54 1.74 3.72
C SER A 112 1.46 1.79 4.92
N ASN A 113 2.56 1.06 4.82
CA ASN A 113 3.67 1.13 5.76
C ASN A 113 4.42 2.48 5.71
N TYR A 114 4.12 3.35 4.73
CA TYR A 114 4.60 4.74 4.74
C TYR A 114 3.77 5.60 5.70
N GLU A 115 2.45 5.64 5.54
CA GLU A 115 1.57 6.49 6.35
C GLU A 115 1.47 6.00 7.81
N THR A 116 1.46 4.69 8.03
CA THR A 116 1.13 4.11 9.34
C THR A 116 2.03 4.63 10.48
N PRO A 117 3.36 4.58 10.43
CA PRO A 117 4.20 5.05 11.53
C PRO A 117 4.12 6.56 11.74
N ILE A 118 4.00 7.35 10.66
CA ILE A 118 3.88 8.81 10.71
C ILE A 118 2.56 9.20 11.36
N TRP A 119 1.44 8.62 10.94
CA TRP A 119 0.11 8.95 11.44
C TRP A 119 -0.12 8.41 12.85
N ALA A 120 0.46 7.26 13.18
CA ALA A 120 0.46 6.72 14.55
C ALA A 120 1.21 7.63 15.52
N LYS A 121 2.37 8.17 15.10
CA LYS A 121 3.15 9.13 15.88
C LYS A 121 2.35 10.41 16.17
N ASN A 122 1.55 10.87 15.22
CA ASN A 122 0.70 12.06 15.34
C ASN A 122 -0.61 11.80 16.11
N GLY A 123 -0.90 10.54 16.49
CA GLY A 123 -2.11 10.18 17.21
C GLY A 123 -3.37 10.15 16.34
N TRP A 124 -3.21 10.08 15.01
CA TRP A 124 -4.33 10.08 14.06
C TRP A 124 -4.96 8.71 13.85
N LEU A 125 -4.28 7.65 14.26
CA LEU A 125 -4.76 6.27 14.15
C LEU A 125 -5.04 5.63 15.50
N VAL A 126 -6.00 4.73 15.56
CA VAL A 126 -6.27 3.89 16.71
C VAL A 126 -5.12 2.88 16.91
N ASN A 127 -4.63 2.76 18.15
CA ASN A 127 -3.69 1.69 18.49
C ASN A 127 -4.42 0.34 18.53
N LEU A 128 -4.36 -0.41 17.43
CA LEU A 128 -5.09 -1.66 17.26
C LEU A 128 -4.61 -2.74 18.25
N SER A 129 -3.30 -2.78 18.52
CA SER A 129 -2.73 -3.73 19.48
C SER A 129 -3.34 -3.57 20.87
N LYS A 130 -3.44 -2.32 21.36
CA LYS A 130 -3.96 -2.04 22.72
C LYS A 130 -5.48 -2.10 22.78
N ARG A 131 -6.17 -1.62 21.75
CA ARG A 131 -7.61 -1.48 21.75
C ARG A 131 -8.32 -2.80 21.52
N PHE A 132 -7.83 -3.62 20.58
CA PHE A 132 -8.53 -4.78 20.06
C PHE A 132 -7.72 -6.06 20.15
N ILE A 133 -6.54 -6.13 19.52
CA ILE A 133 -5.77 -7.38 19.32
C ILE A 133 -5.44 -8.05 20.65
N LYS A 134 -5.11 -7.28 21.69
CA LYS A 134 -4.83 -7.80 23.03
C LYS A 134 -6.00 -8.64 23.59
N ASN A 135 -7.23 -8.31 23.23
CA ASN A 135 -8.44 -8.95 23.72
C ASN A 135 -9.06 -9.89 22.68
N ASP A 136 -8.42 -10.05 21.52
CA ASP A 136 -8.85 -10.91 20.42
C ASP A 136 -7.73 -11.87 20.02
N PRO A 137 -7.48 -12.93 20.82
CA PRO A 137 -6.45 -13.93 20.49
C PRO A 137 -6.76 -14.71 19.22
N SER A 138 -8.04 -14.70 18.75
CA SER A 138 -8.44 -15.37 17.52
C SER A 138 -7.88 -14.72 16.27
N TYR A 139 -7.56 -13.42 16.33
CA TYR A 139 -6.90 -12.71 15.25
C TYR A 139 -5.51 -13.29 14.92
N ASP A 140 -4.86 -13.93 15.91
CA ASP A 140 -3.54 -14.56 15.75
C ASP A 140 -2.51 -13.63 15.08
N ALA A 141 -2.22 -12.51 15.74
CA ALA A 141 -1.22 -11.55 15.27
C ALA A 141 0.20 -12.15 15.19
N GLY A 142 0.46 -13.25 15.91
CA GLY A 142 1.73 -13.98 15.83
C GLY A 142 1.98 -14.69 14.49
N ASP A 143 0.94 -14.88 13.68
CA ASP A 143 1.04 -15.44 12.34
C ASP A 143 1.35 -14.37 11.25
N LEU A 144 1.35 -13.09 11.59
CA LEU A 144 1.75 -12.04 10.66
C LEU A 144 3.23 -12.17 10.31
N LEU A 145 3.59 -11.91 9.05
CA LEU A 145 4.99 -11.82 8.65
C LEU A 145 5.68 -10.71 9.43
N LYS A 146 6.78 -11.05 10.13
CA LYS A 146 7.45 -10.15 11.05
C LYS A 146 7.84 -8.81 10.42
N PRO A 147 8.54 -8.75 9.26
CA PRO A 147 8.92 -7.46 8.65
C PRO A 147 7.68 -6.62 8.26
N ILE A 148 6.59 -7.26 7.88
CA ILE A 148 5.34 -6.59 7.56
C ILE A 148 4.68 -6.01 8.82
N ALA A 149 4.58 -6.79 9.89
CA ALA A 149 4.02 -6.32 11.16
C ALA A 149 4.85 -5.18 11.77
N GLU A 150 6.18 -5.26 11.69
CA GLU A 150 7.09 -4.21 12.15
C GLU A 150 6.89 -2.91 11.37
N SER A 151 6.75 -2.97 10.04
CA SER A 151 6.55 -1.79 9.19
C SER A 151 5.19 -1.09 9.42
N LEU A 152 4.21 -1.79 9.98
CA LEU A 152 2.88 -1.26 10.35
C LEU A 152 2.77 -0.92 11.85
N SER A 153 3.90 -0.84 12.53
CA SER A 153 3.96 -0.60 13.97
C SER A 153 4.61 0.75 14.30
N TYR A 154 4.16 1.33 15.40
CA TYR A 154 4.83 2.44 16.05
C TYR A 154 5.04 2.12 17.53
N LYS A 155 6.30 2.24 18.01
CA LYS A 155 6.70 1.87 19.37
C LYS A 155 6.21 0.48 19.79
N GLY A 156 6.37 -0.50 18.88
CA GLY A 156 6.05 -1.91 19.12
C GLY A 156 4.55 -2.24 19.15
N SER A 157 3.68 -1.35 18.73
CA SER A 157 2.24 -1.59 18.62
C SER A 157 1.78 -1.44 17.19
N LEU A 158 0.92 -2.34 16.71
CA LEU A 158 0.26 -2.25 15.41
C LEU A 158 -0.79 -1.13 15.42
N TYR A 159 -0.80 -0.31 14.38
CA TYR A 159 -1.80 0.72 14.10
C TYR A 159 -2.55 0.47 12.80
N SER A 160 -2.02 -0.44 11.96
CA SER A 160 -2.71 -0.99 10.80
C SER A 160 -2.59 -2.51 10.80
N VAL A 161 -3.52 -3.20 10.13
CA VAL A 161 -3.45 -4.64 9.89
C VAL A 161 -3.18 -4.91 8.42
N PRO A 162 -2.22 -5.78 8.07
CA PRO A 162 -1.84 -6.00 6.68
C PRO A 162 -2.95 -6.72 5.93
N PHE A 163 -3.42 -6.11 4.84
CA PHE A 163 -4.32 -6.77 3.90
C PHE A 163 -3.51 -7.62 2.92
N TYR A 164 -2.48 -7.01 2.28
CA TYR A 164 -1.43 -7.75 1.59
C TYR A 164 -0.11 -7.00 1.60
N GLY A 165 0.98 -7.76 1.49
CA GLY A 165 2.33 -7.24 1.36
C GLY A 165 2.97 -7.70 0.06
N GLU A 166 3.90 -6.92 -0.45
CA GLU A 166 4.54 -7.15 -1.72
C GLU A 166 6.00 -6.70 -1.75
N SER A 167 6.74 -7.27 -2.68
CA SER A 167 8.02 -6.76 -3.16
C SER A 167 7.89 -6.48 -4.65
N SER A 168 8.99 -6.42 -5.36
CA SER A 168 9.01 -6.28 -6.81
C SER A 168 9.84 -7.36 -7.48
N PHE A 169 9.44 -7.72 -8.70
CA PHE A 169 10.17 -8.67 -9.53
C PHE A 169 9.92 -8.42 -11.05
N VAL A 170 10.69 -9.10 -11.90
CA VAL A 170 10.45 -9.10 -13.34
C VAL A 170 9.49 -10.22 -13.69
N MET A 171 8.38 -9.87 -14.32
CA MET A 171 7.48 -10.77 -15.04
C MET A 171 7.87 -10.78 -16.51
N TYR A 172 7.92 -11.95 -17.14
CA TYR A 172 8.32 -12.03 -18.55
C TYR A 172 7.60 -13.16 -19.28
N ARG A 173 7.33 -12.95 -20.56
CA ARG A 173 6.69 -13.93 -21.45
C ARG A 173 7.72 -14.96 -21.90
N LYS A 174 7.64 -16.18 -21.38
CA LYS A 174 8.57 -17.28 -21.70
C LYS A 174 8.64 -17.58 -23.19
N SER A 175 7.49 -17.61 -23.87
CA SER A 175 7.40 -17.88 -25.29
C SER A 175 8.10 -16.82 -26.14
N LEU A 176 7.98 -15.53 -25.79
CA LEU A 176 8.62 -14.44 -26.52
C LEU A 176 10.13 -14.44 -26.35
N LEU A 177 10.63 -14.70 -25.12
CA LEU A 177 12.06 -14.84 -24.89
C LEU A 177 12.63 -16.04 -25.67
N ALA A 178 11.97 -17.20 -25.60
CA ALA A 178 12.41 -18.40 -26.31
C ALA A 178 12.44 -18.18 -27.82
N ALA A 179 11.43 -17.54 -28.42
CA ALA A 179 11.39 -17.21 -29.83
C ALA A 179 12.53 -16.26 -30.28
N ALA A 180 13.01 -15.42 -29.36
CA ALA A 180 14.15 -14.52 -29.59
C ALA A 180 15.52 -15.14 -29.24
N GLY A 181 15.55 -16.41 -28.83
CA GLY A 181 16.79 -17.09 -28.38
C GLY A 181 17.36 -16.49 -27.08
N LEU A 182 16.48 -15.96 -26.20
CA LEU A 182 16.86 -15.34 -24.95
C LEU A 182 16.51 -16.22 -23.75
N THR A 183 17.32 -16.11 -22.70
CA THR A 183 17.06 -16.75 -21.39
C THR A 183 17.12 -15.68 -20.32
N MET A 184 16.08 -15.60 -19.48
CA MET A 184 16.05 -14.69 -18.34
C MET A 184 16.95 -15.25 -17.22
N PRO A 185 17.96 -14.49 -16.76
CA PRO A 185 18.73 -14.86 -15.56
C PRO A 185 17.85 -14.85 -14.31
N VAL A 186 18.21 -15.68 -13.32
CA VAL A 186 17.53 -15.66 -12.02
C VAL A 186 17.67 -14.28 -11.35
N HIS A 187 18.85 -13.68 -11.42
CA HIS A 187 19.16 -12.33 -10.93
C HIS A 187 19.60 -11.46 -12.11
N PRO A 188 18.65 -10.88 -12.87
CA PRO A 188 19.00 -10.06 -14.02
C PRO A 188 19.60 -8.72 -13.58
N THR A 189 20.41 -8.13 -14.47
CA THR A 189 20.83 -6.72 -14.33
C THR A 189 19.93 -5.82 -15.16
N TRP A 190 19.83 -4.54 -14.78
CA TRP A 190 19.12 -3.54 -15.59
C TRP A 190 19.64 -3.44 -17.02
N SER A 191 20.95 -3.65 -17.23
CA SER A 191 21.52 -3.69 -18.57
C SER A 191 21.01 -4.88 -19.40
N GLN A 192 20.87 -6.06 -18.78
CA GLN A 192 20.30 -7.23 -19.44
C GLN A 192 18.82 -7.02 -19.76
N ILE A 193 18.04 -6.45 -18.82
CA ILE A 193 16.63 -6.11 -19.05
C ILE A 193 16.50 -5.14 -20.23
N ALA A 194 17.30 -4.07 -20.29
CA ALA A 194 17.27 -3.13 -21.39
C ALA A 194 17.63 -3.78 -22.74
N SER A 195 18.64 -4.67 -22.76
CA SER A 195 19.01 -5.41 -23.96
C SER A 195 17.91 -6.37 -24.44
N MET A 196 17.23 -7.04 -23.49
CA MET A 196 16.10 -7.91 -23.80
C MET A 196 14.91 -7.10 -24.29
N ALA A 197 14.59 -5.98 -23.63
CA ALA A 197 13.52 -5.08 -24.06
C ALA A 197 13.73 -4.61 -25.51
N ALA A 198 14.95 -4.22 -25.86
CA ALA A 198 15.29 -3.81 -27.23
C ALA A 198 15.05 -4.91 -28.26
N LYS A 199 15.40 -6.18 -27.94
CA LYS A 199 15.21 -7.32 -28.83
C LYS A 199 13.77 -7.78 -28.95
N LEU A 200 13.00 -7.65 -27.86
CA LEU A 200 11.62 -8.12 -27.78
C LEU A 200 10.61 -7.07 -28.26
N ASN A 201 11.02 -5.80 -28.31
CA ASN A 201 10.16 -4.73 -28.80
C ASN A 201 9.81 -4.93 -30.27
N ASN A 202 8.52 -5.11 -30.57
CA ASN A 202 8.02 -5.36 -31.91
C ASN A 202 6.71 -4.59 -32.17
N PRO A 203 6.81 -3.29 -32.49
CA PRO A 203 5.63 -2.45 -32.73
C PRO A 203 4.74 -2.96 -33.87
N SER A 204 5.29 -3.69 -34.86
CA SER A 204 4.48 -4.26 -35.96
C SER A 204 3.55 -5.38 -35.49
N LYS A 205 3.81 -5.97 -34.33
CA LYS A 205 2.95 -6.97 -33.66
C LYS A 205 2.25 -6.43 -32.44
N ASP A 206 2.29 -5.11 -32.21
CA ASP A 206 1.74 -4.44 -31.03
C ASP A 206 2.31 -5.02 -29.72
N ILE A 207 3.64 -5.30 -29.72
CA ILE A 207 4.36 -5.82 -28.56
C ILE A 207 5.45 -4.83 -28.14
N SER A 208 5.33 -4.31 -26.92
CA SER A 208 6.37 -3.54 -26.24
C SER A 208 7.38 -4.46 -25.55
N GLY A 209 8.64 -4.05 -25.55
CA GLY A 209 9.71 -4.80 -24.91
C GLY A 209 9.55 -4.91 -23.40
N ILE A 210 9.01 -3.86 -22.77
CA ILE A 210 8.76 -3.78 -21.33
C ILE A 210 7.63 -2.81 -21.03
N CYS A 211 6.81 -3.05 -19.99
CA CYS A 211 5.97 -2.06 -19.36
C CYS A 211 6.64 -1.55 -18.08
N LEU A 212 6.64 -0.23 -17.87
CA LEU A 212 7.09 0.44 -16.64
C LEU A 212 6.21 1.67 -16.41
N ARG A 213 5.82 1.91 -15.16
CA ARG A 213 4.93 3.01 -14.81
C ARG A 213 5.51 4.37 -15.19
N GLY A 214 4.77 5.18 -15.93
CA GLY A 214 5.11 6.55 -16.27
C GLY A 214 4.11 7.58 -15.74
N LEU A 215 2.94 7.12 -15.25
CA LEU A 215 1.92 7.97 -14.62
C LEU A 215 2.50 8.73 -13.43
N ALA A 216 2.18 10.03 -13.34
CA ALA A 216 2.60 10.84 -12.20
C ALA A 216 1.91 10.38 -10.92
N GLY A 217 2.67 10.20 -9.86
CA GLY A 217 2.27 9.78 -8.53
C GLY A 217 3.47 9.21 -7.79
N TRP A 218 3.59 9.52 -6.50
CA TRP A 218 4.70 8.97 -5.72
C TRP A 218 4.60 7.43 -5.59
N GLY A 219 3.37 6.90 -5.51
CA GLY A 219 3.10 5.48 -5.54
C GLY A 219 3.05 4.89 -6.96
N GLU A 220 3.11 5.73 -8.00
CA GLU A 220 3.07 5.31 -9.39
C GLU A 220 4.49 5.26 -9.99
N ASN A 221 4.90 6.23 -10.81
CA ASN A 221 6.19 6.14 -11.50
C ASN A 221 7.40 6.18 -10.56
N LEU A 222 7.30 6.80 -9.37
CA LEU A 222 8.42 6.79 -8.43
C LEU A 222 8.62 5.43 -7.76
N ALA A 223 7.59 4.62 -7.56
CA ALA A 223 7.76 3.32 -6.92
C ALA A 223 8.80 2.44 -7.64
N PRO A 224 8.70 2.15 -8.96
CA PRO A 224 9.77 1.46 -9.67
C PRO A 224 11.03 2.32 -9.89
N LEU A 225 10.90 3.63 -10.12
CA LEU A 225 12.05 4.50 -10.40
C LEU A 225 12.98 4.63 -9.20
N ASP A 226 12.47 4.75 -7.98
CA ASP A 226 13.31 4.88 -6.77
C ASP A 226 14.16 3.61 -6.57
N THR A 227 13.64 2.44 -6.89
CA THR A 227 14.44 1.21 -6.88
C THR A 227 15.57 1.28 -7.92
N VAL A 228 15.31 1.83 -9.11
CA VAL A 228 16.36 2.04 -10.12
C VAL A 228 17.41 3.03 -9.61
N ILE A 229 16.98 4.17 -9.04
CA ILE A 229 17.88 5.18 -8.45
C ILE A 229 18.80 4.53 -7.41
N ASN A 230 18.23 3.76 -6.48
CA ASN A 230 18.98 3.07 -5.44
C ASN A 230 20.02 2.10 -6.00
N THR A 231 19.66 1.30 -7.03
CA THR A 231 20.55 0.33 -7.67
C THR A 231 21.64 0.98 -8.52
N PHE A 232 21.47 2.23 -8.93
CA PHE A 232 22.52 3.01 -9.60
C PHE A 232 23.43 3.75 -8.60
N GLY A 233 23.18 3.60 -7.29
CA GLY A 233 23.93 4.26 -6.23
C GLY A 233 23.48 5.70 -5.95
N GLY A 234 22.31 6.08 -6.44
CA GLY A 234 21.68 7.36 -6.16
C GLY A 234 20.98 7.39 -4.80
N SER A 235 20.61 8.57 -4.36
CA SER A 235 19.82 8.81 -3.15
C SER A 235 19.05 10.11 -3.27
N TRP A 236 18.00 10.29 -2.45
CA TRP A 236 17.26 11.55 -2.37
C TRP A 236 18.03 12.63 -1.60
N PHE A 237 18.65 12.24 -0.49
CA PHE A 237 19.42 13.11 0.39
C PHE A 237 20.70 12.41 0.84
N ASN A 238 21.74 13.21 1.13
CA ASN A 238 22.92 12.71 1.84
C ASN A 238 22.72 12.83 3.36
N MET A 239 23.68 12.35 4.16
CA MET A 239 23.61 12.38 5.63
C MET A 239 23.48 13.77 6.26
N LYS A 240 23.66 14.85 5.48
CA LYS A 240 23.43 16.23 5.91
C LYS A 240 22.09 16.80 5.44
N TRP A 241 21.18 15.94 4.93
CA TRP A 241 19.91 16.34 4.33
C TRP A 241 20.06 17.25 3.10
N GLU A 242 21.24 17.29 2.47
CA GLU A 242 21.41 17.99 1.20
C GLU A 242 20.78 17.13 0.08
N PRO A 243 19.83 17.70 -0.70
CA PRO A 243 19.20 16.98 -1.80
C PRO A 243 20.21 16.52 -2.86
N GLN A 244 20.03 15.30 -3.37
CA GLN A 244 20.94 14.63 -4.31
C GLN A 244 20.32 14.35 -5.69
N LEU A 245 19.16 14.94 -6.00
CA LEU A 245 18.41 14.62 -7.21
C LEU A 245 19.12 15.02 -8.51
N THR A 246 20.14 15.91 -8.45
CA THR A 246 20.99 16.26 -9.59
C THR A 246 22.37 15.60 -9.55
N SER A 247 22.60 14.67 -8.62
CA SER A 247 23.85 13.91 -8.55
C SER A 247 24.02 12.98 -9.75
N ALA A 248 25.26 12.69 -10.14
CA ALA A 248 25.55 11.89 -11.32
C ALA A 248 24.86 10.48 -11.31
N PRO A 249 24.82 9.75 -10.17
CA PRO A 249 24.09 8.47 -10.11
C PRO A 249 22.59 8.62 -10.37
N VAL A 250 21.93 9.64 -9.77
CA VAL A 250 20.48 9.90 -9.97
C VAL A 250 20.20 10.29 -11.41
N VAL A 251 20.99 11.22 -11.98
CA VAL A 251 20.85 11.62 -13.39
C VAL A 251 21.00 10.42 -14.33
N LYS A 252 21.94 9.51 -14.05
CA LYS A 252 22.16 8.30 -14.84
C LYS A 252 20.98 7.34 -14.72
N ALA A 253 20.45 7.12 -13.51
CA ALA A 253 19.31 6.26 -13.24
C ALA A 253 18.04 6.76 -13.94
N VAL A 254 17.71 8.04 -13.80
CA VAL A 254 16.50 8.63 -14.39
C VAL A 254 16.60 8.67 -15.92
N ASN A 255 17.76 9.01 -16.48
CA ASN A 255 17.96 8.91 -17.94
C ASN A 255 17.80 7.46 -18.43
N PHE A 256 18.32 6.48 -17.69
CA PHE A 256 18.14 5.07 -18.01
C PHE A 256 16.66 4.69 -18.04
N TYR A 257 15.93 4.99 -16.97
CA TYR A 257 14.51 4.67 -16.85
C TYR A 257 13.67 5.33 -17.96
N VAL A 258 13.77 6.64 -18.10
CA VAL A 258 13.03 7.42 -19.10
C VAL A 258 13.34 6.94 -20.53
N ASN A 259 14.61 6.65 -20.85
CA ASN A 259 15.00 6.14 -22.16
C ASN A 259 14.47 4.74 -22.40
N LEU A 260 14.46 3.86 -21.38
CA LEU A 260 13.94 2.49 -21.49
C LEU A 260 12.44 2.52 -21.81
N VAL A 261 11.67 3.31 -21.05
CA VAL A 261 10.23 3.50 -21.27
C VAL A 261 9.94 4.11 -22.64
N ARG A 262 10.61 5.20 -22.99
CA ARG A 262 10.36 5.90 -24.29
C ARG A 262 10.72 5.09 -25.52
N LYS A 263 11.70 4.19 -25.43
CA LYS A 263 12.19 3.43 -26.59
C LYS A 263 11.50 2.09 -26.76
N TYR A 264 11.17 1.44 -25.66
CA TYR A 264 10.75 0.04 -25.64
C TYR A 264 9.50 -0.20 -24.79
N GLY A 265 8.96 0.86 -24.16
CA GLY A 265 7.70 0.82 -23.42
C GLY A 265 6.48 0.92 -24.33
N GLU A 266 5.33 0.86 -23.71
CA GLU A 266 4.02 0.98 -24.34
C GLU A 266 3.76 2.40 -24.86
N PRO A 267 2.94 2.53 -25.92
CA PRO A 267 2.48 3.85 -26.36
C PRO A 267 1.66 4.55 -25.26
N GLY A 268 2.04 5.79 -24.96
CA GLY A 268 1.33 6.56 -23.92
C GLY A 268 1.81 6.31 -22.49
N ALA A 269 2.91 5.61 -22.27
CA ALA A 269 3.47 5.20 -20.98
C ALA A 269 3.48 6.29 -19.89
N SER A 270 3.53 7.59 -20.25
CA SER A 270 3.47 8.69 -19.27
C SER A 270 2.13 8.81 -18.54
N ASN A 271 1.10 8.09 -19.01
CA ASN A 271 -0.23 8.04 -18.40
C ASN A 271 -0.53 6.66 -17.78
N ASP A 272 0.40 5.72 -17.88
CA ASP A 272 0.21 4.35 -17.46
C ASP A 272 0.87 4.11 -16.10
N GLY A 273 0.04 3.69 -15.13
CA GLY A 273 0.42 3.27 -13.80
C GLY A 273 0.39 1.76 -13.67
N PHE A 274 0.18 1.27 -12.44
CA PHE A 274 0.08 -0.16 -12.16
C PHE A 274 -1.04 -0.83 -12.96
N THR A 275 -2.24 -0.28 -12.90
CA THR A 275 -3.45 -0.87 -13.52
C THR A 275 -3.35 -0.94 -15.03
N GLU A 276 -2.83 0.11 -15.66
CA GLU A 276 -2.66 0.15 -17.11
C GLU A 276 -1.59 -0.85 -17.57
N CYS A 277 -0.44 -0.94 -16.88
CA CYS A 277 0.58 -1.95 -17.13
C CYS A 277 0.07 -3.39 -16.93
N LEU A 278 -0.72 -3.64 -15.88
CA LEU A 278 -1.36 -4.94 -15.66
C LEU A 278 -2.25 -5.31 -16.86
N ASN A 279 -3.15 -4.44 -17.24
CA ASN A 279 -4.06 -4.66 -18.38
C ASN A 279 -3.29 -4.85 -19.70
N TYR A 280 -2.21 -4.10 -19.90
CA TYR A 280 -1.35 -4.21 -21.08
C TYR A 280 -0.61 -5.54 -21.13
N TYR A 281 -0.08 -6.00 -19.98
CA TYR A 281 0.56 -7.30 -19.85
C TYR A 281 -0.45 -8.44 -20.04
N ASP A 282 -1.62 -8.37 -19.41
CA ASP A 282 -2.69 -9.37 -19.52
C ASP A 282 -3.24 -9.51 -20.94
N SER A 283 -3.21 -8.43 -21.73
CA SER A 283 -3.57 -8.47 -23.16
C SER A 283 -2.46 -9.08 -24.04
N GLY A 284 -1.32 -9.45 -23.45
CA GLY A 284 -0.18 -10.06 -24.15
C GLY A 284 0.71 -9.09 -24.91
N LYS A 285 0.51 -7.79 -24.70
CA LYS A 285 1.19 -6.71 -25.43
C LYS A 285 2.54 -6.28 -24.83
N ALA A 286 2.86 -6.68 -23.61
CA ALA A 286 4.19 -6.49 -23.04
C ALA A 286 4.99 -7.80 -23.01
N ALA A 287 6.24 -7.76 -23.43
CA ALA A 287 7.15 -8.91 -23.33
C ALA A 287 7.70 -9.10 -21.92
N MET A 288 7.91 -8.00 -21.21
CA MET A 288 8.34 -7.96 -19.81
C MET A 288 7.58 -6.87 -19.05
N TRP A 289 7.50 -7.04 -17.74
CA TRP A 289 6.95 -6.05 -16.80
C TRP A 289 7.71 -6.14 -15.47
N TYR A 290 8.27 -5.04 -15.00
CA TYR A 290 8.90 -4.96 -13.68
C TYR A 290 7.98 -4.18 -12.77
N ASP A 291 7.41 -4.86 -11.77
CA ASP A 291 6.43 -4.26 -10.87
C ASP A 291 6.22 -5.11 -9.61
N ALA A 292 5.17 -4.76 -8.86
CA ALA A 292 4.73 -5.41 -7.64
C ALA A 292 4.50 -6.92 -7.79
N THR A 293 4.96 -7.69 -6.82
CA THR A 293 4.80 -9.15 -6.82
C THR A 293 3.35 -9.61 -6.67
N SER A 294 2.45 -8.74 -6.18
CA SER A 294 1.03 -8.99 -6.09
C SER A 294 0.37 -9.21 -7.46
N ALA A 295 0.88 -8.55 -8.51
CA ALA A 295 0.39 -8.69 -9.88
C ALA A 295 0.34 -10.14 -10.40
N ALA A 296 1.19 -11.04 -9.89
CA ALA A 296 1.18 -12.45 -10.33
C ALA A 296 -0.15 -13.16 -10.04
N GLY A 297 -0.78 -12.86 -8.91
CA GLY A 297 -2.11 -13.36 -8.58
C GLY A 297 -3.19 -12.77 -9.47
N ASP A 298 -3.06 -11.48 -9.81
CA ASP A 298 -4.00 -10.76 -10.67
C ASP A 298 -3.98 -11.32 -12.09
N ILE A 299 -2.78 -11.52 -12.66
CA ILE A 299 -2.57 -12.16 -13.97
C ILE A 299 -3.18 -13.57 -13.98
N ALA A 300 -3.01 -14.34 -12.89
CA ALA A 300 -3.57 -15.69 -12.79
C ALA A 300 -5.10 -15.69 -12.84
N GLY A 301 -5.74 -14.69 -12.23
CA GLY A 301 -7.18 -14.52 -12.22
C GLY A 301 -7.76 -13.99 -13.52
N ALA A 302 -7.16 -12.93 -14.07
CA ALA A 302 -7.68 -12.21 -15.22
C ALA A 302 -7.25 -12.83 -16.57
N ALA A 303 -6.01 -13.32 -16.68
CA ALA A 303 -5.40 -13.77 -17.92
C ALA A 303 -4.68 -15.14 -17.80
N PRO A 304 -5.39 -16.25 -17.58
CA PRO A 304 -4.79 -17.56 -17.32
C PRO A 304 -3.81 -18.05 -18.40
N LYS A 305 -4.04 -17.69 -19.67
CA LYS A 305 -3.13 -18.04 -20.79
C LYS A 305 -1.81 -17.27 -20.68
N ILE A 306 -1.85 -15.99 -20.31
CA ILE A 306 -0.68 -15.16 -20.06
C ILE A 306 0.05 -15.66 -18.82
N TYR A 307 -0.68 -15.95 -17.74
CA TYR A 307 -0.13 -16.53 -16.52
C TYR A 307 0.67 -17.83 -16.82
N ALA A 308 0.12 -18.74 -17.58
CA ALA A 308 0.80 -19.99 -17.97
C ALA A 308 2.11 -19.75 -18.76
N ASP A 309 2.21 -18.65 -19.52
CA ASP A 309 3.39 -18.23 -20.26
C ASP A 309 4.33 -17.31 -19.46
N THR A 310 3.90 -16.82 -18.29
CA THR A 310 4.70 -15.91 -17.47
C THR A 310 5.79 -16.67 -16.70
N GLY A 311 7.00 -16.15 -16.76
CA GLY A 311 8.12 -16.48 -15.89
C GLY A 311 8.40 -15.32 -14.94
N TYR A 312 9.09 -15.61 -13.84
CA TYR A 312 9.40 -14.65 -12.78
C TYR A 312 10.89 -14.66 -12.48
N ALA A 313 11.50 -13.49 -12.32
CA ALA A 313 12.89 -13.34 -11.93
C ALA A 313 13.02 -12.24 -10.87
N TRP A 314 14.06 -12.31 -10.07
CA TRP A 314 14.35 -11.28 -9.06
C TRP A 314 14.36 -9.88 -9.66
N ALA A 315 14.08 -8.88 -8.83
CA ALA A 315 14.25 -7.47 -9.17
C ALA A 315 15.67 -7.23 -9.72
N PRO A 316 15.82 -6.42 -10.79
CA PRO A 316 17.10 -6.26 -11.46
C PRO A 316 18.16 -5.59 -10.60
N VAL A 317 19.40 -6.01 -10.73
CA VAL A 317 20.56 -5.42 -10.07
C VAL A 317 21.10 -4.27 -10.93
N GLY A 318 21.42 -3.15 -10.32
CA GLY A 318 22.02 -1.99 -10.98
C GLY A 318 23.56 -2.04 -11.02
N PRO A 319 24.19 -1.02 -11.62
CA PRO A 319 25.65 -0.93 -11.73
C PRO A 319 26.38 -0.90 -10.39
N SER A 320 25.73 -0.49 -9.33
CA SER A 320 26.30 -0.44 -7.96
C SER A 320 26.36 -1.81 -7.27
N GLY A 321 25.72 -2.84 -7.83
CA GLY A 321 25.55 -4.15 -7.20
C GLY A 321 24.41 -4.20 -6.16
N LYS A 322 23.75 -3.08 -5.84
CA LYS A 322 22.60 -3.06 -4.93
C LYS A 322 21.40 -3.75 -5.57
N LYS A 323 20.69 -4.56 -4.79
CA LYS A 323 19.40 -5.15 -5.16
C LYS A 323 18.29 -4.10 -5.08
N SER A 324 17.23 -4.22 -5.89
CA SER A 324 16.16 -3.23 -6.01
C SER A 324 14.77 -3.71 -5.59
N GLY A 325 14.65 -4.87 -4.96
CA GLY A 325 13.36 -5.33 -4.44
C GLY A 325 12.87 -4.41 -3.33
N TRP A 326 11.63 -3.92 -3.45
CA TRP A 326 11.02 -3.12 -2.39
C TRP A 326 10.31 -3.98 -1.33
N GLN A 327 9.84 -3.37 -0.27
CA GLN A 327 8.85 -3.89 0.65
C GLN A 327 7.74 -2.87 0.75
N TYR A 328 6.53 -3.26 0.37
CA TYR A 328 5.35 -2.44 0.50
C TYR A 328 4.21 -3.25 1.12
N THR A 329 3.36 -2.59 1.89
CA THR A 329 2.25 -3.25 2.54
C THR A 329 1.03 -2.37 2.44
N TRP A 330 0.03 -2.85 1.77
CA TRP A 330 -1.31 -2.30 1.83
C TRP A 330 -2.02 -2.82 3.07
N SER A 331 -2.54 -1.93 3.87
CA SER A 331 -3.07 -2.23 5.18
C SER A 331 -4.36 -1.46 5.46
N LEU A 332 -5.15 -1.95 6.40
CA LEU A 332 -6.37 -1.32 6.85
C LEU A 332 -6.17 -0.74 8.25
N SER A 333 -6.61 0.49 8.45
CA SER A 333 -6.48 1.20 9.72
C SER A 333 -7.79 1.87 10.12
N ILE A 334 -7.91 2.19 11.40
CA ILE A 334 -9.05 2.91 11.97
C ILE A 334 -8.58 4.33 12.35
N PRO A 335 -9.09 5.38 11.70
CA PRO A 335 -8.81 6.76 12.11
C PRO A 335 -9.25 7.02 13.55
N ASN A 336 -8.42 7.74 14.31
CA ASN A 336 -8.75 8.05 15.69
C ASN A 336 -9.91 9.07 15.75
N GLY A 337 -10.90 8.82 16.61
CA GLY A 337 -12.09 9.67 16.73
C GLY A 337 -13.29 9.22 15.89
N THR A 338 -13.12 8.30 14.93
CA THR A 338 -14.25 7.77 14.18
C THR A 338 -15.22 6.98 15.06
N ALA A 339 -16.49 6.92 14.65
CA ALA A 339 -17.53 6.15 15.32
C ALA A 339 -17.41 4.64 15.03
N ASP A 340 -18.15 3.84 15.78
CA ASP A 340 -18.38 2.40 15.54
C ASP A 340 -17.05 1.59 15.38
N GLN A 341 -16.02 1.95 16.17
CA GLN A 341 -14.68 1.35 16.09
C GLN A 341 -14.67 -0.16 16.35
N GLN A 342 -15.58 -0.70 17.18
CA GLN A 342 -15.66 -2.14 17.39
C GLN A 342 -16.16 -2.86 16.14
N GLN A 343 -17.23 -2.39 15.54
CA GLN A 343 -17.80 -2.96 14.32
C GLN A 343 -16.81 -2.85 13.13
N THR A 344 -16.07 -1.74 13.10
CA THR A 344 -14.97 -1.56 12.15
C THR A 344 -13.88 -2.60 12.37
N TRP A 345 -13.48 -2.85 13.63
CA TRP A 345 -12.51 -3.90 13.95
C TRP A 345 -13.02 -5.29 13.58
N ASP A 346 -14.29 -5.59 13.84
CA ASP A 346 -14.89 -6.89 13.47
C ASP A 346 -14.72 -7.14 11.97
N PHE A 347 -14.88 -6.10 11.14
CA PHE A 347 -14.63 -6.21 9.71
C PHE A 347 -13.13 -6.32 9.38
N LEU A 348 -12.28 -5.46 9.94
CA LEU A 348 -10.84 -5.47 9.65
C LEU A 348 -10.20 -6.80 10.04
N SER A 349 -10.55 -7.31 11.22
CA SER A 349 -10.03 -8.59 11.71
C SER A 349 -10.48 -9.76 10.82
N TRP A 350 -11.73 -9.76 10.34
CA TRP A 350 -12.23 -10.73 9.38
C TRP A 350 -11.51 -10.62 8.04
N ALA A 351 -11.40 -9.40 7.49
CA ALA A 351 -10.82 -9.13 6.17
C ALA A 351 -9.32 -9.49 6.07
N THR A 352 -8.61 -9.52 7.20
CA THR A 352 -7.19 -9.85 7.28
C THR A 352 -6.92 -11.19 7.98
N SER A 353 -7.97 -12.01 8.15
CA SER A 353 -7.92 -13.31 8.82
C SER A 353 -7.46 -14.44 7.90
N LYS A 354 -7.06 -15.55 8.52
CA LYS A 354 -6.87 -16.85 7.83
C LYS A 354 -8.16 -17.35 7.17
N GLN A 355 -9.32 -17.03 7.75
CA GLN A 355 -10.63 -17.39 7.21
C GLN A 355 -10.88 -16.67 5.88
N TYR A 356 -10.63 -15.37 5.82
CA TYR A 356 -10.74 -14.59 4.59
C TYR A 356 -9.79 -15.12 3.50
N ILE A 357 -8.51 -15.32 3.83
CA ILE A 357 -7.52 -15.89 2.90
C ILE A 357 -8.01 -17.22 2.31
N LYS A 358 -8.52 -18.13 3.16
CA LYS A 358 -9.08 -19.39 2.70
C LYS A 358 -10.33 -19.20 1.82
N LEU A 359 -11.16 -18.21 2.17
CA LEU A 359 -12.37 -17.88 1.39
C LEU A 359 -12.01 -17.39 -0.02
N VAL A 360 -11.00 -16.53 -0.16
CA VAL A 360 -10.46 -16.11 -1.47
C VAL A 360 -10.06 -17.34 -2.29
N GLY A 361 -9.23 -18.23 -1.71
CA GLY A 361 -8.79 -19.45 -2.40
C GLY A 361 -9.94 -20.34 -2.88
N GLN A 362 -10.99 -20.45 -2.08
CA GLN A 362 -12.15 -21.29 -2.37
C GLN A 362 -13.11 -20.68 -3.40
N LYS A 363 -13.24 -19.36 -3.43
CA LYS A 363 -14.25 -18.66 -4.22
C LYS A 363 -13.69 -18.02 -5.49
N LEU A 364 -12.46 -17.52 -5.43
CA LEU A 364 -11.85 -16.76 -6.52
C LEU A 364 -10.67 -17.51 -7.16
N GLY A 365 -9.96 -18.33 -6.39
CA GLY A 365 -8.85 -19.12 -6.89
C GLY A 365 -7.63 -19.05 -5.99
N TRP A 366 -6.91 -20.16 -5.84
CA TRP A 366 -5.79 -20.26 -4.91
C TRP A 366 -4.58 -19.42 -5.31
N ALA A 367 -4.40 -19.08 -6.58
CA ALA A 367 -3.35 -18.18 -7.02
C ALA A 367 -3.63 -16.71 -6.67
N GLN A 368 -4.89 -16.34 -6.38
CA GLN A 368 -5.33 -14.98 -6.08
C GLN A 368 -5.30 -14.64 -4.58
N LEU A 369 -4.72 -15.49 -3.74
CA LEU A 369 -4.60 -15.19 -2.32
C LEU A 369 -3.83 -13.88 -2.12
N PRO A 370 -4.28 -12.98 -1.21
CA PRO A 370 -3.52 -11.80 -0.86
C PRO A 370 -2.17 -12.22 -0.27
N PRO A 371 -1.04 -11.89 -0.93
CA PRO A 371 0.29 -12.33 -0.49
C PRO A 371 0.78 -11.50 0.70
N GLY A 372 1.87 -11.92 1.32
CA GLY A 372 2.68 -11.10 2.20
C GLY A 372 2.07 -10.68 3.53
N SER A 373 0.90 -11.18 3.92
CA SER A 373 0.31 -10.83 5.21
C SER A 373 0.63 -11.85 6.32
N ARG A 374 0.48 -13.15 6.04
CA ARG A 374 0.57 -14.22 7.04
C ARG A 374 1.51 -15.34 6.64
N VAL A 375 2.28 -15.85 7.62
CA VAL A 375 3.18 -17.00 7.46
C VAL A 375 2.41 -18.25 7.02
N SER A 376 1.22 -18.47 7.59
CA SER A 376 0.39 -19.63 7.27
C SER A 376 -0.10 -19.67 5.82
N THR A 377 -0.21 -18.52 5.13
CA THR A 377 -0.59 -18.45 3.71
C THR A 377 0.34 -19.30 2.84
N TYR A 378 1.65 -19.21 3.09
CA TYR A 378 2.68 -19.93 2.33
C TYR A 378 2.74 -21.43 2.64
N LYS A 379 2.01 -21.90 3.68
CA LYS A 379 1.89 -23.31 4.05
C LYS A 379 0.65 -23.99 3.49
N ILE A 380 -0.22 -23.24 2.80
CA ILE A 380 -1.45 -23.80 2.17
C ILE A 380 -1.05 -24.61 0.92
N PRO A 381 -1.30 -25.95 0.88
CA PRO A 381 -0.85 -26.79 -0.24
C PRO A 381 -1.44 -26.35 -1.59
N GLN A 382 -2.70 -25.91 -1.60
CA GLN A 382 -3.37 -25.43 -2.79
C GLN A 382 -2.73 -24.15 -3.32
N TYR A 383 -2.34 -23.24 -2.43
CA TYR A 383 -1.59 -22.01 -2.81
C TYR A 383 -0.22 -22.38 -3.38
N GLN A 384 0.53 -23.24 -2.70
CA GLN A 384 1.84 -23.70 -3.18
C GLN A 384 1.74 -24.34 -4.57
N LYS A 385 0.68 -25.09 -4.84
CA LYS A 385 0.44 -25.69 -6.16
C LYS A 385 0.06 -24.63 -7.21
N ALA A 386 -0.84 -23.72 -6.89
CA ALA A 386 -1.36 -22.73 -7.84
C ALA A 386 -0.39 -21.59 -8.11
N ALA A 387 0.33 -21.12 -7.09
CA ALA A 387 1.24 -19.98 -7.12
C ALA A 387 2.74 -20.40 -7.08
N GLY A 388 3.04 -21.69 -7.26
CA GLY A 388 4.39 -22.23 -7.09
C GLY A 388 5.45 -21.58 -7.97
N ALA A 389 5.06 -20.96 -9.09
CA ALA A 389 5.96 -20.24 -9.97
C ALA A 389 6.51 -18.92 -9.35
N TYR A 390 5.82 -18.32 -8.40
CA TYR A 390 6.18 -16.99 -7.86
C TYR A 390 6.08 -16.86 -6.34
N ALA A 391 5.28 -17.67 -5.63
CA ALA A 391 4.99 -17.47 -4.21
C ALA A 391 6.26 -17.44 -3.33
N ASN A 392 7.18 -18.39 -3.54
CA ASN A 392 8.44 -18.41 -2.83
C ASN A 392 9.33 -17.22 -3.17
N LEU A 393 9.37 -16.82 -4.45
CA LEU A 393 10.13 -15.64 -4.88
C LEU A 393 9.56 -14.36 -4.24
N THR A 394 8.23 -14.24 -4.17
CA THR A 394 7.57 -13.11 -3.49
C THR A 394 7.98 -13.03 -2.02
N LEU A 395 7.89 -14.15 -1.28
CA LEU A 395 8.28 -14.19 0.13
C LEU A 395 9.76 -13.83 0.32
N GLN A 396 10.65 -14.49 -0.42
CA GLN A 396 12.08 -14.22 -0.35
C GLN A 396 12.44 -12.77 -0.76
N SER A 397 11.73 -12.20 -1.71
CA SER A 397 11.94 -10.80 -2.13
C SER A 397 11.55 -9.81 -1.03
N MET A 398 10.46 -10.06 -0.31
CA MET A 398 10.07 -9.24 0.86
C MET A 398 11.05 -9.38 2.02
N GLU A 399 11.48 -10.62 2.32
CA GLU A 399 12.46 -10.88 3.39
C GLU A 399 13.85 -10.31 3.08
N ALA A 400 14.20 -10.19 1.80
CA ALA A 400 15.48 -9.64 1.35
C ALA A 400 15.47 -8.10 1.21
N ALA A 401 14.32 -7.46 1.34
CA ALA A 401 14.22 -6.01 1.29
C ALA A 401 14.88 -5.37 2.51
N ASP A 402 15.66 -4.31 2.28
CA ASP A 402 16.40 -3.61 3.32
C ASP A 402 16.06 -2.10 3.26
N PRO A 403 14.93 -1.70 3.85
CA PRO A 403 14.50 -0.30 3.83
C PRO A 403 15.40 0.63 4.68
N GLU A 404 16.18 0.09 5.61
CA GLU A 404 17.13 0.89 6.41
C GLU A 404 18.39 1.25 5.63
N HIS A 405 18.75 0.44 4.63
CA HIS A 405 19.90 0.68 3.75
C HIS A 405 19.47 0.63 2.27
N PRO A 406 18.61 1.55 1.79
CA PRO A 406 18.01 1.46 0.46
C PRO A 406 19.01 1.57 -0.68
N THR A 407 20.12 2.28 -0.50
CA THR A 407 21.18 2.47 -1.49
C THR A 407 22.55 2.04 -0.95
N VAL A 408 23.62 2.25 -1.72
CA VAL A 408 24.99 1.81 -1.37
C VAL A 408 25.70 2.69 -0.34
N HIS A 409 25.19 3.88 -0.12
CA HIS A 409 25.73 4.83 0.86
C HIS A 409 24.73 5.04 2.00
N PRO A 410 25.19 5.37 3.22
CA PRO A 410 24.30 5.77 4.30
C PRO A 410 23.43 6.96 3.90
N VAL A 411 22.16 6.93 4.29
CA VAL A 411 21.19 8.00 4.07
C VAL A 411 20.46 8.29 5.38
N PRO A 412 19.90 9.50 5.57
CA PRO A 412 19.26 9.88 6.82
C PRO A 412 17.77 9.48 6.92
N TYR A 413 17.31 8.63 6.03
CA TYR A 413 15.92 8.16 5.91
C TYR A 413 15.85 6.66 5.71
N THR A 414 14.69 6.07 5.91
CA THR A 414 14.34 4.70 5.55
C THR A 414 13.42 4.68 4.33
N GLY A 415 13.23 3.49 3.73
CA GLY A 415 12.35 3.29 2.58
C GLY A 415 13.12 3.03 1.28
N ILE A 416 12.50 2.25 0.38
CA ILE A 416 13.11 1.82 -0.90
C ILE A 416 12.42 2.48 -2.08
N GLN A 417 11.10 2.30 -2.23
CA GLN A 417 10.28 2.90 -3.29
C GLN A 417 9.66 4.24 -2.88
N PHE A 418 9.87 4.64 -1.67
CA PHE A 418 9.55 5.95 -1.08
C PHE A 418 10.58 6.25 0.00
N ILE A 419 10.58 7.46 0.53
CA ILE A 419 11.37 7.81 1.71
C ILE A 419 10.44 8.15 2.88
N ASP A 420 10.68 7.53 4.04
CA ASP A 420 9.84 7.64 5.24
C ASP A 420 10.15 8.94 6.00
N ILE A 421 9.74 10.07 5.43
CA ILE A 421 9.87 11.39 6.05
C ILE A 421 8.56 12.18 5.93
N PRO A 422 8.27 13.05 6.90
CA PRO A 422 7.15 13.98 6.77
C PRO A 422 7.27 14.82 5.49
N GLY A 423 6.17 15.00 4.77
CA GLY A 423 6.12 15.77 3.54
C GLY A 423 6.56 15.05 2.27
N PHE A 424 6.94 13.76 2.34
CA PHE A 424 7.29 13.00 1.14
C PHE A 424 6.12 12.86 0.15
N ILE A 425 4.88 12.71 0.62
CA ILE A 425 3.70 12.67 -0.27
C ILE A 425 3.72 13.86 -1.23
N ASN A 426 3.89 15.07 -0.70
CA ASN A 426 3.92 16.27 -1.52
C ASN A 426 5.19 16.33 -2.39
N LEU A 427 6.37 16.13 -1.80
CA LEU A 427 7.65 16.15 -2.54
C LEU A 427 7.65 15.07 -3.65
N GLY A 428 7.30 13.85 -3.32
CA GLY A 428 7.25 12.73 -4.27
C GLY A 428 6.26 13.01 -5.41
N THR A 429 5.07 13.54 -5.09
CA THR A 429 4.09 13.93 -6.11
C THR A 429 4.66 14.99 -7.05
N GLN A 430 5.29 16.04 -6.54
CA GLN A 430 5.91 17.08 -7.37
C GLN A 430 7.04 16.53 -8.25
N VAL A 431 7.91 15.69 -7.69
CA VAL A 431 9.00 15.04 -8.45
C VAL A 431 8.43 14.10 -9.52
N SER A 432 7.44 13.29 -9.17
CA SER A 432 6.80 12.35 -10.10
C SER A 432 6.20 13.04 -11.32
N GLN A 433 5.62 14.22 -11.15
CA GLN A 433 5.08 15.05 -12.24
C GLN A 433 6.19 15.49 -13.21
N GLN A 434 7.38 15.86 -12.69
CA GLN A 434 8.52 16.20 -13.54
C GLN A 434 9.02 15.00 -14.32
N ILE A 435 9.07 13.84 -13.68
CA ILE A 435 9.48 12.58 -14.31
C ILE A 435 8.49 12.16 -15.40
N SER A 436 7.18 12.22 -15.12
CA SER A 436 6.13 11.93 -16.12
C SER A 436 6.25 12.88 -17.32
N ALA A 437 6.48 14.18 -17.09
CA ALA A 437 6.69 15.15 -18.17
C ALA A 437 7.95 14.84 -19.01
N ALA A 438 9.03 14.36 -18.38
CA ALA A 438 10.22 13.91 -19.09
C ALA A 438 9.97 12.62 -19.90
N THR A 439 9.21 11.67 -19.33
CA THR A 439 8.79 10.44 -20.00
C THR A 439 7.92 10.76 -21.24
N ALA A 440 7.00 11.71 -21.11
CA ALA A 440 6.19 12.22 -22.22
C ALA A 440 7.01 13.03 -23.27
N GLY A 441 8.29 13.31 -23.01
CA GLY A 441 9.13 14.13 -23.91
C GLY A 441 8.83 15.63 -23.87
N ARG A 442 8.03 16.09 -22.90
CA ARG A 442 7.69 17.52 -22.72
C ARG A 442 8.81 18.35 -22.12
N MET A 443 9.78 17.71 -21.49
CA MET A 443 11.00 18.33 -20.98
C MET A 443 12.19 17.37 -20.98
N SER A 444 13.40 17.87 -20.84
CA SER A 444 14.58 17.04 -20.64
C SER A 444 14.65 16.50 -19.20
N VAL A 445 15.27 15.33 -19.01
CA VAL A 445 15.55 14.77 -17.68
C VAL A 445 16.34 15.75 -16.81
N ALA A 446 17.33 16.46 -17.39
CA ALA A 446 18.13 17.44 -16.68
C ALA A 446 17.27 18.57 -16.09
N LYS A 447 16.30 19.10 -16.87
CA LYS A 447 15.36 20.12 -16.39
C LYS A 447 14.43 19.56 -15.32
N ALA A 448 13.88 18.36 -15.53
CA ALA A 448 13.03 17.69 -14.55
C ALA A 448 13.73 17.54 -13.20
N LEU A 449 14.97 17.04 -13.19
CA LEU A 449 15.76 16.85 -11.97
C LEU A 449 16.20 18.17 -11.32
N ALA A 450 16.53 19.21 -12.11
CA ALA A 450 16.85 20.52 -11.56
C ALA A 450 15.65 21.14 -10.82
N THR A 451 14.44 21.01 -11.37
CA THR A 451 13.21 21.44 -10.72
C THR A 451 12.92 20.60 -9.47
N SER A 452 13.06 19.27 -9.56
CA SER A 452 12.90 18.36 -8.44
C SER A 452 13.88 18.63 -7.29
N GLN A 453 15.12 18.95 -7.61
CA GLN A 453 16.15 19.35 -6.64
C GLN A 453 15.72 20.60 -5.85
N GLN A 454 15.05 21.54 -6.51
CA GLN A 454 14.56 22.74 -5.84
C GLN A 454 13.38 22.44 -4.91
N TYR A 455 12.46 21.55 -5.32
CA TYR A 455 11.39 21.10 -4.43
C TYR A 455 11.95 20.42 -3.18
N ALA A 456 12.94 19.56 -3.34
CA ALA A 456 13.59 18.89 -2.22
C ALA A 456 14.29 19.88 -1.27
N LYS A 457 14.97 20.93 -1.78
CA LYS A 457 15.54 21.99 -0.95
C LYS A 457 14.48 22.75 -0.15
N THR A 458 13.37 23.10 -0.80
CA THR A 458 12.25 23.78 -0.14
C THR A 458 11.66 22.93 1.00
N MET A 459 11.47 21.64 0.77
CA MET A 459 10.95 20.70 1.77
C MET A 459 11.90 20.57 2.96
N VAL A 460 13.22 20.41 2.74
CA VAL A 460 14.22 20.37 3.83
C VAL A 460 14.14 21.63 4.70
N SER A 461 14.05 22.80 4.08
CA SER A 461 13.90 24.07 4.80
C SER A 461 12.58 24.15 5.58
N GLN A 462 11.49 23.72 4.97
CA GLN A 462 10.15 23.76 5.57
C GLN A 462 10.03 22.86 6.81
N TYR A 463 10.63 21.70 6.78
CA TYR A 463 10.57 20.70 7.88
C TYR A 463 11.78 20.80 8.83
N GLY A 464 12.70 21.73 8.62
CA GLY A 464 13.88 21.91 9.47
C GLY A 464 14.78 20.68 9.52
N LEU A 465 14.88 19.92 8.44
CA LEU A 465 15.72 18.73 8.37
C LEU A 465 17.20 19.15 8.24
N GLY A 466 18.06 18.50 9.01
CA GLY A 466 19.51 18.79 8.98
C GLY A 466 19.96 19.96 9.85
N LEU A 467 19.08 20.55 10.66
CA LEU A 467 19.40 21.61 11.62
C LEU A 467 19.80 21.06 12.99
#